data_7db35dcf99ecb6dea4b4e99dc4cea912
#
_entry.id   7db35dcf99ecb6dea4b4e99dc4cea912
#
_cell.length_a   1.000
_cell.length_b   1.000
_cell.length_c   1.000
_cell.angle_alpha   90.00
_cell.angle_beta   90.00
_cell.angle_gamma   90.00
#
_symmetry.space_group_name_H-M   'P 1'
#
loop_
_entity.id
_entity.type
_entity.pdbx_description
1 polymer ?
#
loop_
_entity_poly.entity_id
_entity_poly.type
_entity_poly.pdbx_seq_one_letter_code
_entity_poly.pdbx_strand_id
1 'polypeptide(L)'
;ARAKGWEADIRQGVGEAIPFEDRSFDTVVCTFTMCSVNDQSRVLVEMRRILKPDGRLLFLEHGRAPDPGVYRWQQRIEPTWRKLFGNCHISREVAPAVARHGFVIEQVDHKYMERTPRIAGFVEWGVARRSGD
;
A
#
# COMPACT_ATOMS: atom_id res chain seq x y z
N ALA A 1 4.14 12.78 -17.43
CA ALA A 1 3.00 13.70 -17.30
C ALA A 1 3.09 14.82 -18.32
N ARG A 2 4.14 15.63 -18.33
CA ARG A 2 4.30 16.76 -19.29
C ARG A 2 4.23 16.34 -20.74
N ALA A 3 4.84 15.22 -21.14
CA ALA A 3 4.82 14.72 -22.52
C ALA A 3 3.41 14.33 -23.01
N LYS A 4 2.46 14.16 -22.10
CA LYS A 4 1.04 13.85 -22.39
C LYS A 4 0.10 15.03 -22.14
N GLY A 5 0.64 16.24 -21.88
CA GLY A 5 -0.15 17.43 -21.59
C GLY A 5 -0.87 17.40 -20.24
N TRP A 6 -0.47 16.54 -19.30
CA TRP A 6 -1.07 16.48 -17.97
C TRP A 6 -0.38 17.47 -17.04
N GLU A 7 -1.17 18.24 -16.32
CA GLU A 7 -0.67 19.01 -15.18
C GLU A 7 -0.44 18.05 -14.00
N ALA A 8 0.73 18.16 -13.38
CA ALA A 8 1.09 17.35 -12.22
C ALA A 8 1.88 18.19 -11.22
N ASP A 9 1.41 18.20 -9.97
CA ASP A 9 2.14 18.75 -8.82
C ASP A 9 2.98 17.62 -8.22
N ILE A 10 4.29 17.67 -8.44
CA ILE A 10 5.23 16.66 -7.97
C ILE A 10 5.99 17.23 -6.78
N ARG A 11 5.81 16.60 -5.62
CA ARG A 11 6.46 16.99 -4.37
C ARG A 11 7.32 15.87 -3.82
N GLN A 12 8.45 16.24 -3.22
CA GLN A 12 9.26 15.34 -2.43
C GLN A 12 8.67 15.27 -1.01
N GLY A 13 8.59 14.07 -0.46
CA GLY A 13 8.10 13.84 0.89
C GLY A 13 8.22 12.38 1.30
N VAL A 14 7.82 12.09 2.53
CA VAL A 14 7.74 10.74 3.05
C VAL A 14 6.27 10.37 3.30
N GLY A 15 5.93 9.09 3.14
CA GLY A 15 4.55 8.63 3.32
C GLY A 15 4.02 8.83 4.73
N GLU A 16 4.90 8.83 5.72
CA GLU A 16 4.57 9.07 7.13
C GLU A 16 4.22 10.54 7.45
N ALA A 17 4.50 11.47 6.53
CA ALA A 17 4.19 12.89 6.65
C ALA A 17 3.94 13.48 5.25
N ILE A 18 2.75 13.25 4.74
CA ILE A 18 2.39 13.64 3.37
C ILE A 18 2.19 15.15 3.28
N PRO A 19 2.91 15.85 2.36
CA PRO A 19 2.94 17.32 2.31
C PRO A 19 1.72 17.93 1.63
N PHE A 20 0.53 17.53 2.05
CA PHE A 20 -0.75 18.06 1.60
C PHE A 20 -1.69 18.28 2.78
N GLU A 21 -2.64 19.17 2.59
CA GLU A 21 -3.65 19.52 3.60
C GLU A 21 -4.68 18.40 3.82
N ASP A 22 -5.32 18.43 4.97
CA ASP A 22 -6.44 17.53 5.29
C ASP A 22 -7.54 17.65 4.24
N ARG A 23 -8.18 16.52 3.92
CA ARG A 23 -9.39 16.47 3.08
C ARG A 23 -9.22 17.18 1.73
N SER A 24 -8.06 17.04 1.10
CA SER A 24 -7.74 17.71 -0.16
C SER A 24 -7.94 16.85 -1.42
N PHE A 25 -8.06 15.54 -1.27
CA PHE A 25 -8.16 14.62 -2.40
C PHE A 25 -9.40 13.73 -2.37
N ASP A 26 -9.97 13.50 -3.54
CA ASP A 26 -11.07 12.54 -3.73
C ASP A 26 -10.57 11.10 -3.75
N THR A 27 -9.36 10.89 -4.29
CA THR A 27 -8.76 9.58 -4.46
C THR A 27 -7.26 9.61 -4.15
N VAL A 28 -6.79 8.61 -3.45
CA VAL A 28 -5.37 8.32 -3.25
C VAL A 28 -5.06 6.98 -3.92
N VAL A 29 -3.98 6.93 -4.68
CA VAL A 29 -3.48 5.69 -5.30
C VAL A 29 -2.13 5.35 -4.69
N CYS A 30 -1.99 4.13 -4.21
CA CYS A 30 -0.78 3.62 -3.58
C CYS A 30 -0.35 2.31 -4.23
N THR A 31 0.84 2.31 -4.82
CA THR A 31 1.37 1.15 -5.56
C THR A 31 2.76 0.81 -5.06
N PHE A 32 2.95 -0.41 -4.55
CA PHE A 32 4.25 -0.93 -4.08
C PHE A 32 5.00 0.03 -3.14
N THR A 33 4.27 0.74 -2.30
CA THR A 33 4.81 1.75 -1.36
C THR A 33 4.62 1.32 0.08
N MET A 34 3.42 0.87 0.46
CA MET A 34 3.13 0.45 1.83
C MET A 34 4.01 -0.70 2.32
N CYS A 35 4.47 -1.56 1.43
CA CYS A 35 5.40 -2.63 1.77
C CYS A 35 6.79 -2.12 2.12
N SER A 36 7.17 -0.94 1.63
CA SER A 36 8.55 -0.40 1.74
C SER A 36 8.71 0.72 2.76
N VAL A 37 7.63 1.33 3.23
CA VAL A 37 7.69 2.39 4.25
C VAL A 37 8.06 1.83 5.62
N ASN A 38 8.68 2.65 6.46
CA ASN A 38 9.08 2.23 7.80
C ASN A 38 7.85 1.98 8.70
N ASP A 39 6.87 2.88 8.66
CA ASP A 39 5.65 2.80 9.47
C ASP A 39 4.40 2.82 8.58
N GLN A 40 3.92 1.62 8.25
CA GLN A 40 2.70 1.43 7.45
C GLN A 40 1.47 2.06 8.11
N SER A 41 1.36 1.96 9.43
CA SER A 41 0.23 2.52 10.17
C SER A 41 0.18 4.04 10.04
N ARG A 42 1.33 4.69 10.17
CA ARG A 42 1.43 6.13 10.01
C ARG A 42 1.08 6.58 8.59
N VAL A 43 1.54 5.85 7.59
CA VAL A 43 1.21 6.13 6.18
C VAL A 43 -0.29 6.01 5.93
N LEU A 44 -0.94 4.99 6.47
CA LEU A 44 -2.40 4.82 6.33
C LEU A 44 -3.18 5.94 7.03
N VAL A 45 -2.72 6.39 8.19
CA VAL A 45 -3.30 7.56 8.88
C VAL A 45 -3.18 8.81 8.01
N GLU A 46 -2.02 9.05 7.40
CA GLU A 46 -1.80 10.19 6.52
C GLU A 46 -2.64 10.12 5.24
N MET A 47 -2.73 8.95 4.60
CA MET A 47 -3.60 8.76 3.43
C MET A 47 -5.06 9.05 3.77
N ARG A 48 -5.51 8.60 4.95
CA ARG A 48 -6.86 8.90 5.43
C ARG A 48 -7.05 10.39 5.70
N ARG A 49 -6.05 11.05 6.29
CA ARG A 49 -6.09 12.48 6.61
C ARG A 49 -6.32 13.34 5.36
N ILE A 50 -5.58 13.07 4.29
CA ILE A 50 -5.64 13.87 3.05
C ILE A 50 -6.85 13.55 2.18
N LEU A 51 -7.53 12.41 2.39
CA LEU A 51 -8.76 12.07 1.69
C LEU A 51 -9.95 12.88 2.23
N LYS A 52 -10.78 13.36 1.32
CA LYS A 52 -12.09 13.92 1.65
C LYS A 52 -12.99 12.86 2.29
N PRO A 53 -14.06 13.26 3.02
CA PRO A 53 -15.11 12.32 3.41
C PRO A 53 -15.59 11.49 2.20
N ASP A 54 -15.78 10.20 2.39
CA ASP A 54 -16.11 9.23 1.31
C ASP A 54 -15.08 9.12 0.18
N GLY A 55 -13.90 9.69 0.35
CA GLY A 55 -12.76 9.50 -0.57
C GLY A 55 -12.28 8.05 -0.61
N ARG A 56 -11.63 7.67 -1.70
CA ARG A 56 -11.19 6.29 -1.94
C ARG A 56 -9.69 6.14 -1.99
N LEU A 57 -9.23 5.07 -1.38
CA LEU A 57 -7.87 4.56 -1.50
C LEU A 57 -7.87 3.37 -2.48
N LEU A 58 -7.11 3.49 -3.55
CA LEU A 58 -6.80 2.39 -4.45
C LEU A 58 -5.39 1.89 -4.12
N PHE A 59 -5.24 0.60 -3.91
CA PHE A 59 -3.93 0.03 -3.54
C PHE A 59 -3.59 -1.20 -4.39
N LEU A 60 -2.31 -1.33 -4.67
CA LEU A 60 -1.69 -2.51 -5.27
C LEU A 60 -0.33 -2.73 -4.59
N GLU A 61 -0.20 -3.81 -3.84
CA GLU A 61 0.96 -4.04 -2.98
C GLU A 61 1.41 -5.50 -2.98
N HIS A 62 2.71 -5.71 -2.74
CA HIS A 62 3.17 -7.01 -2.25
C HIS A 62 2.64 -7.23 -0.84
N GLY A 63 2.30 -8.47 -0.51
CA GLY A 63 1.74 -8.77 0.79
C GLY A 63 2.07 -10.17 1.30
N ARG A 64 1.59 -10.42 2.50
CA ARG A 64 1.69 -11.73 3.16
C ARG A 64 0.95 -12.78 2.34
N ALA A 65 1.66 -13.83 1.93
CA ALA A 65 1.04 -14.95 1.24
C ALA A 65 0.06 -15.71 2.16
N PRO A 66 -1.09 -16.17 1.63
CA PRO A 66 -2.06 -16.94 2.40
C PRO A 66 -1.58 -18.36 2.72
N ASP A 67 -0.69 -18.91 1.90
CA ASP A 67 -0.13 -20.25 2.12
C ASP A 67 0.87 -20.26 3.27
N PRO A 68 0.65 -21.06 4.35
CA PRO A 68 1.54 -21.04 5.52
C PRO A 68 3.00 -21.37 5.21
N GLY A 69 3.24 -22.26 4.25
CA GLY A 69 4.60 -22.61 3.80
C GLY A 69 5.30 -21.45 3.10
N VAL A 70 4.60 -20.77 2.21
CA VAL A 70 5.12 -19.59 1.51
C VAL A 70 5.36 -18.44 2.51
N TYR A 71 4.43 -18.19 3.41
CA TYR A 71 4.57 -17.16 4.44
C TYR A 71 5.79 -17.40 5.35
N ARG A 72 6.03 -18.65 5.78
CA ARG A 72 7.24 -18.99 6.55
C ARG A 72 8.53 -18.66 5.81
N TRP A 73 8.57 -18.91 4.51
CA TRP A 73 9.69 -18.52 3.67
C TRP A 73 9.82 -17.01 3.52
N GLN A 74 8.71 -16.31 3.35
CA GLN A 74 8.71 -14.84 3.35
C GLN A 74 9.35 -14.28 4.63
N GLN A 75 8.94 -14.78 5.79
CA GLN A 75 9.52 -14.36 7.07
C GLN A 75 11.02 -14.62 7.16
N ARG A 76 11.49 -15.76 6.66
CA ARG A 76 12.92 -16.10 6.67
C ARG A 76 13.77 -15.21 5.78
N ILE A 77 13.28 -14.88 4.60
CA ILE A 77 14.05 -14.09 3.63
C ILE A 77 13.91 -12.58 3.85
N GLU A 78 12.88 -12.13 4.56
CA GLU A 78 12.55 -10.70 4.70
C GLU A 78 13.71 -9.82 5.16
N PRO A 79 14.53 -10.19 6.17
CA PRO A 79 15.67 -9.37 6.56
C PRO A 79 16.66 -9.09 5.42
N THR A 80 16.96 -10.09 4.60
CA THR A 80 17.82 -9.94 3.41
C THR A 80 17.08 -9.23 2.29
N TRP A 81 15.82 -9.56 2.08
CA TRP A 81 14.95 -8.95 1.07
C TRP A 81 14.84 -7.43 1.25
N ARG A 82 14.64 -6.97 2.48
CA ARG A 82 14.58 -5.54 2.81
C ARG A 82 15.85 -4.80 2.41
N LYS A 83 17.01 -5.41 2.61
CA LYS A 83 18.30 -4.80 2.24
C LYS A 83 18.48 -4.68 0.73
N LEU A 84 17.98 -5.65 -0.04
CA LEU A 84 18.17 -5.73 -1.49
C LEU A 84 17.09 -4.98 -2.28
N PHE A 85 15.87 -4.88 -1.75
CA PHE A 85 14.70 -4.38 -2.46
C PHE A 85 14.02 -3.20 -1.76
N GLY A 86 14.80 -2.17 -1.42
CA GLY A 86 14.27 -0.88 -0.97
C GLY A 86 13.41 -0.94 0.29
N ASN A 87 13.81 -1.72 1.29
CA ASN A 87 13.09 -1.87 2.56
C ASN A 87 11.73 -2.58 2.42
N CYS A 88 11.48 -3.31 1.34
CA CYS A 88 10.22 -4.03 1.15
C CYS A 88 10.01 -5.12 2.22
N HIS A 89 8.93 -4.98 2.99
CA HIS A 89 8.48 -5.94 4.00
C HIS A 89 7.51 -6.93 3.33
N ILE A 90 8.05 -7.93 2.70
CA ILE A 90 7.30 -8.84 1.83
C ILE A 90 6.22 -9.66 2.56
N SER A 91 6.34 -9.84 3.87
CA SER A 91 5.37 -10.55 4.70
C SER A 91 4.35 -9.65 5.39
N ARG A 92 4.32 -8.37 5.05
CA ARG A 92 3.42 -7.38 5.67
C ARG A 92 1.97 -7.58 5.20
N GLU A 93 1.03 -7.51 6.12
CA GLU A 93 -0.39 -7.49 5.79
C GLU A 93 -0.79 -6.14 5.16
N VAL A 94 -1.62 -6.18 4.13
CA VAL A 94 -2.10 -4.96 3.44
C VAL A 94 -3.59 -4.73 3.69
N ALA A 95 -4.48 -5.54 3.14
CA ALA A 95 -5.92 -5.33 3.29
C ALA A 95 -6.40 -5.29 4.75
N PRO A 96 -5.96 -6.20 5.64
CA PRO A 96 -6.31 -6.09 7.06
C PRO A 96 -5.80 -4.80 7.72
N ALA A 97 -4.59 -4.33 7.36
CA ALA A 97 -4.05 -3.07 7.86
C ALA A 97 -4.88 -1.87 7.41
N VAL A 98 -5.28 -1.83 6.13
CA VAL A 98 -6.17 -0.80 5.58
C VAL A 98 -7.48 -0.76 6.36
N ALA A 99 -8.11 -1.93 6.60
CA ALA A 99 -9.36 -2.01 7.34
C ALA A 99 -9.23 -1.51 8.80
N ARG A 100 -8.11 -1.79 9.45
CA ARG A 100 -7.86 -1.34 10.84
C ARG A 100 -7.60 0.17 10.97
N HIS A 101 -7.30 0.88 9.88
CA HIS A 101 -6.92 2.29 9.90
C HIS A 101 -7.99 3.24 9.38
N GLY A 102 -9.27 2.90 9.57
CA GLY A 102 -10.37 3.78 9.27
C GLY A 102 -10.81 3.77 7.80
N PHE A 103 -10.67 2.63 7.16
CA PHE A 103 -11.19 2.37 5.82
C PHE A 103 -12.17 1.20 5.81
N VAL A 104 -13.12 1.27 4.90
CA VAL A 104 -14.03 0.16 4.58
C VAL A 104 -13.59 -0.41 3.24
N ILE A 105 -13.22 -1.68 3.21
CA ILE A 105 -12.84 -2.38 1.97
C ILE A 105 -14.10 -2.56 1.14
N GLU A 106 -14.15 -1.95 -0.04
CA GLU A 106 -15.24 -2.13 -1.00
C GLU A 106 -14.97 -3.31 -1.93
N GLN A 107 -13.70 -3.49 -2.33
CA GLN A 107 -13.26 -4.59 -3.17
C GLN A 107 -11.81 -4.91 -2.87
N VAL A 108 -11.47 -6.20 -2.85
CA VAL A 108 -10.08 -6.67 -2.76
C VAL A 108 -9.94 -7.97 -3.54
N ASP A 109 -8.88 -8.03 -4.34
CA ASP A 109 -8.44 -9.22 -5.05
C ASP A 109 -6.97 -9.49 -4.78
N HIS A 110 -6.53 -10.70 -5.03
CA HIS A 110 -5.14 -11.10 -4.87
C HIS A 110 -4.76 -12.21 -5.85
N LYS A 111 -3.48 -12.30 -6.16
CA LYS A 111 -2.93 -13.40 -6.94
C LYS A 111 -1.44 -13.59 -6.70
N TYR A 112 -0.93 -14.74 -7.10
CA TYR A 112 0.50 -14.91 -7.35
C TYR A 112 0.82 -14.45 -8.77
N MET A 113 1.79 -13.56 -8.92
CA MET A 113 2.24 -13.11 -10.24
C MET A 113 2.86 -14.27 -11.01
N GLU A 114 2.52 -14.35 -12.28
CA GLU A 114 3.12 -15.34 -13.19
C GLU A 114 4.62 -15.11 -13.34
N ARG A 115 5.36 -16.20 -13.54
CA ARG A 115 6.83 -16.19 -13.74
C ARG A 115 7.63 -15.56 -12.59
N THR A 116 7.04 -15.47 -11.40
CA THR A 116 7.66 -14.93 -10.20
C THR A 116 7.63 -15.99 -9.10
N PRO A 117 8.71 -16.18 -8.32
CA PRO A 117 8.67 -17.07 -7.17
C PRO A 117 7.53 -16.69 -6.21
N ARG A 118 6.82 -17.67 -5.69
CA ARG A 118 5.65 -17.43 -4.82
C ARG A 118 5.96 -16.55 -3.62
N ILE A 119 7.16 -16.66 -3.06
CA ILE A 119 7.60 -15.83 -1.93
C ILE A 119 7.64 -14.33 -2.25
N ALA A 120 7.85 -13.97 -3.53
CA ALA A 120 7.94 -12.58 -4.01
C ALA A 120 6.77 -12.19 -4.89
N GLY A 121 5.88 -13.12 -5.22
CA GLY A 121 4.86 -12.93 -6.25
C GLY A 121 3.45 -12.70 -5.73
N PHE A 122 3.20 -12.78 -4.43
CA PHE A 122 1.86 -12.53 -3.90
C PHE A 122 1.57 -11.03 -3.89
N VAL A 123 0.51 -10.63 -4.59
CA VAL A 123 0.05 -9.24 -4.64
C VAL A 123 -1.43 -9.15 -4.30
N GLU A 124 -1.79 -8.07 -3.62
CA GLU A 124 -3.17 -7.68 -3.35
C GLU A 124 -3.44 -6.31 -3.96
N TRP A 125 -4.63 -6.15 -4.52
CA TRP A 125 -5.11 -4.85 -4.97
C TRP A 125 -6.57 -4.68 -4.60
N GLY A 126 -6.96 -3.45 -4.42
CA GLY A 126 -8.33 -3.19 -4.05
C GLY A 126 -8.69 -1.73 -3.97
N VAL A 127 -9.94 -1.52 -3.61
CA VAL A 127 -10.53 -0.22 -3.36
C VAL A 127 -11.08 -0.19 -1.95
N ALA A 128 -10.68 0.83 -1.20
CA ALA A 128 -11.19 1.08 0.14
C ALA A 128 -11.73 2.51 0.23
N ARG A 129 -12.85 2.68 0.88
CA ARG A 129 -13.45 3.98 1.12
C ARG A 129 -13.07 4.48 2.52
N ARG A 130 -12.74 5.77 2.64
CA ARG A 130 -12.58 6.39 3.95
C ARG A 130 -13.86 6.19 4.76
N SER A 131 -13.76 5.57 5.93
CA SER A 131 -14.91 5.48 6.84
C SER A 131 -15.23 6.84 7.45
N GLY A 132 -16.47 7.02 7.87
CA GLY A 132 -16.92 8.24 8.53
C GLY A 132 -16.06 8.67 9.72
N ASP A 133 -16.09 9.92 9.99
CA ASP A 133 -15.39 10.50 11.15
C ASP A 133 -16.15 10.26 12.46
#